data_30999648c7385b3160c7cc28d6374e3e
#
_entry.id   30999648c7385b3160c7cc28d6374e3e
#
_cell.length_a   1.000
_cell.length_b   1.000
_cell.length_c   1.000
_cell.angle_alpha   90.00
_cell.angle_beta   90.00
_cell.angle_gamma   90.00
#
_symmetry.space_group_name_H-M   'P 1'
#
loop_
_entity.id
_entity.type
_entity.pdbx_description
1 polymer ?
#
loop_
_entity_poly.entity_id
_entity_poly.type
_entity_poly.pdbx_seq_one_letter_code
_entity_poly.pdbx_strand_id
1 'polypeptide(L)'
;MLDQNEPTLTRRRLLQMGLAAGTAGALNLLGGSAADAATVKTPAAKPKATADSVIVIWLPGGVAQTDTWDPKKFTPYVQGMKGGDILGTCPSIPTSADGIRLGAGLENIASVMDKGTILRSLTNKTKFGAIHLKAQYYMMTGYLFPAGVEAPSMGAVVSRTLGRRDPNIPAYIDIGRDINTSNEEFLFINEFMGPGFYGIKHAPFMIPEPAQGLPTLKAVAGMDMTRLDRRQHYLEAITGLSAPALQTAHPVKDYVKVMEDARAMMDSPVKRAFLFAEEEKPETLKAYDVGHRFGFGCLLARRLVESGARFIQVEYQYEPFGGFDMHADGQSRMKAMKAQIDRPVAQLIRDLDQRGLLERTLVIVMSEFGRTIANQPAAGTEAFGFAERSTGSDLVIQNEKMYGFHGHFSSGNCMLFFGGGFKKGFVYGKTADAHPLLPIENPVRLEDVHATIYKALGIPADTNYVTEQRPFYVTNNGKGVPIDALLA
;
A
#
# COMPACT_ATOMS: atom_id res chain seq x y z
N MET A 1 25.48 -21.70 43.93
CA MET A 1 25.20 -20.43 44.62
C MET A 1 25.68 -19.33 43.70
N LEU A 2 24.80 -18.83 42.87
CA LEU A 2 25.01 -17.68 42.00
C LEU A 2 24.02 -16.62 42.42
N ASP A 3 24.56 -15.48 42.73
CA ASP A 3 23.93 -14.32 43.33
C ASP A 3 22.91 -13.68 42.37
N GLN A 4 21.64 -13.62 42.76
CA GLN A 4 20.57 -12.94 42.04
C GLN A 4 20.36 -11.56 42.66
N ASN A 5 20.99 -10.53 42.12
CA ASN A 5 20.61 -9.14 42.39
C ASN A 5 21.07 -8.21 41.25
N GLU A 6 20.32 -8.22 40.12
CA GLU A 6 20.31 -7.07 39.22
C GLU A 6 19.01 -6.28 39.45
N PRO A 7 19.05 -4.97 39.72
CA PRO A 7 17.86 -4.18 39.92
C PRO A 7 17.21 -3.81 38.56
N THR A 8 16.06 -4.37 38.31
CA THR A 8 15.18 -3.98 37.19
C THR A 8 14.84 -2.49 37.28
N LEU A 9 15.26 -1.73 36.27
CA LEU A 9 14.90 -0.33 36.08
C LEU A 9 13.41 -0.21 35.72
N THR A 10 12.59 0.22 36.68
CA THR A 10 11.16 0.48 36.42
C THR A 10 10.97 1.84 35.75
N ARG A 11 9.92 1.95 34.90
CA ARG A 11 9.50 3.17 34.19
C ARG A 11 9.46 4.43 35.06
N ARG A 12 9.21 4.28 36.34
CA ARG A 12 9.14 5.37 37.33
C ARG A 12 10.51 5.97 37.63
N ARG A 13 11.59 5.19 37.56
CA ARG A 13 12.98 5.67 37.76
C ARG A 13 13.52 6.40 36.53
N LEU A 14 13.12 6.01 35.33
CA LEU A 14 13.48 6.73 34.10
C LEU A 14 12.86 8.14 34.05
N LEU A 15 11.62 8.30 34.52
CA LEU A 15 10.96 9.62 34.62
C LEU A 15 11.57 10.53 35.70
N GLN A 16 12.08 9.97 36.76
CA GLN A 16 12.76 10.76 37.84
C GLN A 16 14.15 11.22 37.43
N MET A 17 14.86 10.51 36.57
CA MET A 17 16.17 10.94 36.07
C MET A 17 16.08 12.03 34.99
N GLY A 18 14.94 12.18 34.31
CA GLY A 18 14.69 13.26 33.34
C GLY A 18 14.37 14.62 33.98
N LEU A 19 14.00 14.68 35.27
CA LEU A 19 13.60 15.89 35.96
C LEU A 19 14.76 16.59 36.71
N ALA A 20 15.91 15.97 36.86
CA ALA A 20 17.05 16.50 37.60
C ALA A 20 18.08 17.27 36.75
N ALA A 21 17.91 17.33 35.42
CA ALA A 21 18.85 18.00 34.51
C ALA A 21 18.33 19.35 33.95
N GLY A 22 17.26 19.89 34.51
CA GLY A 22 16.53 21.04 33.95
C GLY A 22 16.63 22.38 34.72
N THR A 23 17.54 22.55 35.71
CA THR A 23 17.64 23.82 36.45
C THR A 23 19.07 24.31 36.64
N ALA A 24 19.82 24.52 35.55
CA ALA A 24 21.01 25.37 35.57
C ALA A 24 21.31 25.89 34.16
N GLY A 25 20.75 27.03 33.77
CA GLY A 25 21.07 27.60 32.45
C GLY A 25 20.13 28.71 31.98
N ALA A 26 19.69 29.56 32.90
CA ALA A 26 18.99 30.79 32.51
C ALA A 26 19.76 31.98 33.05
N LEU A 27 20.72 32.51 32.29
CA LEU A 27 21.09 33.94 32.24
C LEU A 27 22.21 34.16 31.20
N ASN A 28 21.92 35.00 30.26
CA ASN A 28 22.71 35.66 29.24
C ASN A 28 22.41 35.21 27.79
N LEU A 29 21.67 36.10 27.15
CA LEU A 29 22.08 36.72 25.89
C LEU A 29 20.92 37.58 25.35
N LEU A 30 20.91 38.83 25.81
CA LEU A 30 20.30 39.92 25.06
C LEU A 30 21.29 40.31 23.97
N GLY A 31 21.06 39.82 22.79
CA GLY A 31 21.78 40.18 21.57
C GLY A 31 20.89 39.87 20.40
N GLY A 32 20.19 40.88 19.84
CA GLY A 32 19.24 40.71 18.77
C GLY A 32 19.92 40.27 17.47
N SER A 33 19.40 39.25 16.87
CA SER A 33 19.37 39.06 15.44
C SER A 33 17.93 38.80 15.03
N ALA A 34 17.49 39.47 13.99
CA ALA A 34 16.13 39.36 13.45
C ALA A 34 15.76 37.90 13.29
N ALA A 35 14.80 37.44 14.10
CA ALA A 35 14.16 36.17 13.90
C ALA A 35 13.55 36.21 12.50
N ASP A 36 13.96 35.30 11.62
CA ASP A 36 13.23 34.98 10.42
C ASP A 36 11.78 34.74 10.81
N ALA A 37 10.94 35.72 10.53
CA ALA A 37 9.50 35.56 10.60
C ALA A 37 9.19 34.42 9.63
N ALA A 38 8.86 33.24 10.19
CA ALA A 38 8.37 32.14 9.43
C ALA A 38 7.21 32.68 8.60
N THR A 39 7.46 32.92 7.32
CA THR A 39 6.42 33.31 6.37
C THR A 39 5.35 32.24 6.44
N VAL A 40 4.20 32.58 7.00
CA VAL A 40 3.00 31.73 6.95
C VAL A 40 2.72 31.55 5.45
N LYS A 41 3.15 30.41 4.90
CA LYS A 41 2.87 30.08 3.50
C LYS A 41 1.35 30.08 3.37
N THR A 42 0.85 30.96 2.49
CA THR A 42 -0.54 30.90 2.06
C THR A 42 -0.82 29.45 1.64
N PRO A 43 -1.89 28.80 2.14
CA PRO A 43 -2.21 27.46 1.75
C PRO A 43 -2.26 27.35 0.22
N ALA A 44 -1.61 26.35 -0.35
CA ALA A 44 -1.63 26.12 -1.79
C ALA A 44 -3.09 26.00 -2.27
N ALA A 45 -3.40 26.58 -3.42
CA ALA A 45 -4.75 26.45 -3.99
C ALA A 45 -5.10 24.97 -4.15
N LYS A 46 -6.32 24.61 -3.73
CA LYS A 46 -6.81 23.24 -3.82
C LYS A 46 -6.79 22.77 -5.28
N PRO A 47 -6.05 21.70 -5.65
CA PRO A 47 -6.01 21.23 -7.02
C PRO A 47 -7.40 20.71 -7.45
N LYS A 48 -7.69 20.82 -8.75
CA LYS A 48 -8.91 20.25 -9.31
C LYS A 48 -8.80 18.72 -9.30
N ALA A 49 -9.74 18.06 -8.64
CA ALA A 49 -9.78 16.61 -8.58
C ALA A 49 -10.10 16.00 -9.95
N THR A 50 -9.28 15.07 -10.40
CA THR A 50 -9.50 14.21 -11.59
C THR A 50 -10.01 12.82 -11.21
N ALA A 51 -9.81 12.40 -9.96
CA ALA A 51 -10.32 11.15 -9.41
C ALA A 51 -11.26 11.38 -8.23
N ASP A 52 -12.28 10.54 -8.11
CA ASP A 52 -13.21 10.48 -6.98
C ASP A 52 -12.94 9.27 -6.10
N SER A 53 -12.42 8.21 -6.69
CA SER A 53 -12.13 6.93 -6.04
C SER A 53 -10.73 6.44 -6.36
N VAL A 54 -10.15 5.66 -5.45
CA VAL A 54 -8.87 4.98 -5.64
C VAL A 54 -9.03 3.50 -5.34
N ILE A 55 -8.45 2.66 -6.20
CA ILE A 55 -8.22 1.24 -5.94
C ILE A 55 -6.72 1.01 -5.95
N VAL A 56 -6.15 0.59 -4.83
CA VAL A 56 -4.76 0.14 -4.74
C VAL A 56 -4.75 -1.39 -4.84
N ILE A 57 -4.09 -1.91 -5.86
CA ILE A 57 -3.75 -3.32 -5.99
C ILE A 57 -2.36 -3.49 -5.37
N TRP A 58 -2.35 -4.02 -4.15
CA TRP A 58 -1.15 -4.19 -3.37
C TRP A 58 -0.58 -5.60 -3.54
N LEU A 59 0.64 -5.69 -4.06
CA LEU A 59 1.35 -6.94 -4.36
C LEU A 59 2.61 -7.04 -3.48
N PRO A 60 2.45 -7.34 -2.18
CA PRO A 60 3.56 -7.36 -1.24
C PRO A 60 4.50 -8.55 -1.49
N GLY A 61 5.77 -8.35 -1.14
CA GLY A 61 6.82 -9.33 -1.32
C GLY A 61 7.90 -8.89 -2.32
N GLY A 62 7.72 -7.75 -2.98
CA GLY A 62 8.69 -7.24 -3.97
C GLY A 62 8.51 -7.88 -5.35
N VAL A 63 7.75 -7.24 -6.21
CA VAL A 63 7.50 -7.73 -7.57
C VAL A 63 8.75 -7.54 -8.43
N ALA A 64 9.24 -8.61 -9.07
CA ALA A 64 10.36 -8.56 -10.00
C ALA A 64 9.99 -7.73 -11.24
N GLN A 65 10.46 -6.48 -11.27
CA GLN A 65 10.14 -5.52 -12.34
C GLN A 65 10.61 -6.00 -13.72
N THR A 66 11.74 -6.69 -13.78
CA THR A 66 12.32 -7.21 -15.04
C THR A 66 11.55 -8.38 -15.61
N ASP A 67 10.76 -9.07 -14.81
CA ASP A 67 9.89 -10.15 -15.27
C ASP A 67 8.45 -9.68 -15.49
N THR A 68 8.13 -8.41 -15.17
CA THR A 68 6.77 -7.85 -15.23
C THR A 68 6.68 -6.55 -16.02
N TRP A 69 6.97 -5.41 -15.36
CA TRP A 69 6.62 -4.06 -15.84
C TRP A 69 7.72 -3.36 -16.61
N ASP A 70 8.97 -3.81 -16.43
CA ASP A 70 10.18 -3.25 -17.07
C ASP A 70 11.07 -4.36 -17.64
N PRO A 71 10.55 -5.19 -18.57
CA PRO A 71 11.29 -6.32 -19.11
C PRO A 71 12.57 -5.85 -19.80
N LYS A 72 13.67 -6.53 -19.49
CA LYS A 72 14.96 -6.35 -20.12
C LYS A 72 15.20 -7.43 -21.19
N LYS A 73 16.35 -7.38 -21.85
CA LYS A 73 16.72 -8.41 -22.83
C LYS A 73 16.68 -9.78 -22.16
N PHE A 74 15.83 -10.66 -22.69
CA PHE A 74 15.76 -12.04 -22.20
C PHE A 74 17.09 -12.77 -22.41
N THR A 75 17.60 -13.36 -21.35
CA THR A 75 18.85 -14.14 -21.33
C THR A 75 18.48 -15.57 -20.92
N PRO A 76 18.30 -16.51 -21.87
CA PRO A 76 17.95 -17.89 -21.54
C PRO A 76 18.98 -18.54 -20.63
N TYR A 77 18.53 -19.44 -19.77
CA TYR A 77 19.40 -20.19 -18.89
C TYR A 77 20.40 -21.05 -19.68
N VAL A 78 21.66 -20.94 -19.30
CA VAL A 78 22.73 -21.85 -19.70
C VAL A 78 23.57 -22.17 -18.47
N GLN A 79 23.79 -23.45 -18.17
CA GLN A 79 24.63 -23.86 -17.05
C GLN A 79 26.04 -23.28 -17.17
N GLY A 80 26.55 -22.73 -16.09
CA GLY A 80 27.87 -22.09 -16.03
C GLY A 80 27.91 -20.62 -16.45
N MET A 81 26.75 -20.02 -16.84
CA MET A 81 26.69 -18.59 -17.15
C MET A 81 26.93 -17.75 -15.89
N LYS A 82 27.38 -16.50 -16.06
CA LYS A 82 27.56 -15.56 -14.95
C LYS A 82 26.26 -14.80 -14.66
N GLY A 83 25.97 -14.56 -13.40
CA GLY A 83 24.82 -13.77 -12.99
C GLY A 83 24.81 -12.36 -13.60
N GLY A 84 25.99 -11.73 -13.75
CA GLY A 84 26.15 -10.42 -14.39
C GLY A 84 25.79 -10.37 -15.88
N ASP A 85 25.69 -11.50 -16.56
CA ASP A 85 25.29 -11.58 -17.97
C ASP A 85 23.76 -11.68 -18.13
N ILE A 86 23.00 -11.88 -17.03
CA ILE A 86 21.55 -12.09 -17.04
C ILE A 86 20.85 -10.75 -16.85
N LEU A 87 20.19 -10.23 -17.88
CA LEU A 87 19.41 -8.98 -17.81
C LEU A 87 17.93 -9.21 -17.61
N GLY A 88 17.39 -10.36 -17.96
CA GLY A 88 15.99 -10.72 -17.78
C GLY A 88 15.80 -12.23 -17.88
N THR A 89 14.99 -12.78 -16.98
CA THR A 89 14.70 -14.23 -16.92
C THR A 89 13.38 -14.57 -17.62
N CYS A 90 12.68 -13.56 -18.16
CA CYS A 90 11.39 -13.69 -18.82
C CYS A 90 11.41 -13.01 -20.19
N PRO A 91 10.87 -13.65 -21.25
CA PRO A 91 10.60 -12.97 -22.51
C PRO A 91 9.63 -11.80 -22.34
N SER A 92 9.68 -10.83 -23.22
CA SER A 92 8.72 -9.72 -23.22
C SER A 92 7.69 -9.86 -24.36
N ILE A 93 6.48 -9.37 -24.11
CA ILE A 93 5.37 -9.33 -25.07
C ILE A 93 4.98 -7.88 -25.42
N PRO A 94 4.45 -7.60 -26.61
CA PRO A 94 3.86 -6.32 -26.93
C PRO A 94 2.59 -6.09 -26.10
N THR A 95 2.18 -4.82 -26.00
CA THR A 95 0.93 -4.43 -25.34
C THR A 95 -0.02 -3.74 -26.33
N SER A 96 -1.22 -3.38 -25.88
CA SER A 96 -2.16 -2.55 -26.64
C SER A 96 -1.68 -1.09 -26.84
N ALA A 97 -0.62 -0.67 -26.13
CA ALA A 97 0.01 0.64 -26.31
C ALA A 97 1.32 0.51 -27.07
N ASP A 98 1.48 1.30 -28.12
CA ASP A 98 2.67 1.26 -28.98
C ASP A 98 3.95 1.51 -28.18
N GLY A 99 4.98 0.70 -28.46
CA GLY A 99 6.29 0.83 -27.83
C GLY A 99 6.35 0.34 -26.36
N ILE A 100 5.24 -0.03 -25.76
CA ILE A 100 5.20 -0.57 -24.40
C ILE A 100 5.24 -2.09 -24.45
N ARG A 101 6.11 -2.68 -23.63
CA ARG A 101 6.26 -4.13 -23.48
C ARG A 101 6.16 -4.52 -22.02
N LEU A 102 5.56 -5.68 -21.75
CA LEU A 102 5.50 -6.34 -20.45
C LEU A 102 6.18 -7.71 -20.50
N GLY A 103 6.45 -8.31 -19.35
CA GLY A 103 6.90 -9.69 -19.26
C GLY A 103 5.83 -10.67 -19.75
N ALA A 104 6.23 -11.72 -20.45
CA ALA A 104 5.31 -12.78 -20.89
C ALA A 104 4.58 -13.42 -19.69
N GLY A 105 3.32 -13.80 -19.88
CA GLY A 105 2.41 -14.25 -18.82
C GLY A 105 1.55 -13.13 -18.22
N LEU A 106 1.59 -11.93 -18.84
CA LEU A 106 0.76 -10.77 -18.51
C LEU A 106 -0.06 -10.32 -19.73
N GLU A 107 -0.52 -11.26 -20.55
CA GLU A 107 -1.20 -10.99 -21.81
C GLU A 107 -2.51 -10.19 -21.64
N ASN A 108 -3.24 -10.45 -20.55
CA ASN A 108 -4.48 -9.72 -20.26
C ASN A 108 -4.20 -8.28 -19.82
N ILE A 109 -3.26 -8.05 -18.92
CA ILE A 109 -2.84 -6.69 -18.53
C ILE A 109 -2.25 -5.97 -19.73
N ALA A 110 -1.44 -6.64 -20.54
CA ALA A 110 -0.89 -6.09 -21.78
C ALA A 110 -1.98 -5.58 -22.72
N SER A 111 -3.14 -6.26 -22.81
CA SER A 111 -4.27 -5.87 -23.66
C SER A 111 -5.04 -4.64 -23.21
N VAL A 112 -4.77 -4.08 -22.03
CA VAL A 112 -5.40 -2.86 -21.50
C VAL A 112 -4.40 -1.72 -21.23
N MET A 113 -3.15 -1.88 -21.65
CA MET A 113 -2.11 -0.87 -21.43
C MET A 113 -2.29 0.42 -22.22
N ASP A 114 -3.11 0.41 -23.27
CA ASP A 114 -3.59 1.63 -23.94
C ASP A 114 -4.33 2.59 -23.00
N LYS A 115 -4.80 2.12 -21.86
CA LYS A 115 -5.49 2.87 -20.79
C LYS A 115 -4.59 3.18 -19.59
N GLY A 116 -3.35 2.70 -19.59
CA GLY A 116 -2.47 2.74 -18.44
C GLY A 116 -1.20 3.56 -18.62
N THR A 117 -0.60 3.91 -17.50
CA THR A 117 0.73 4.52 -17.39
C THR A 117 1.64 3.61 -16.58
N ILE A 118 2.88 3.42 -17.01
CA ILE A 118 3.94 2.76 -16.23
C ILE A 118 4.92 3.79 -15.72
N LEU A 119 5.14 3.83 -14.42
CA LEU A 119 6.28 4.50 -13.79
C LEU A 119 7.39 3.47 -13.58
N ARG A 120 8.55 3.64 -14.24
CA ARG A 120 9.69 2.71 -14.18
C ARG A 120 10.86 3.16 -13.31
N SER A 121 10.85 4.41 -12.88
CA SER A 121 12.01 5.04 -12.25
C SER A 121 11.82 5.36 -10.76
N LEU A 122 10.86 4.70 -10.10
CA LEU A 122 10.67 4.86 -8.65
C LEU A 122 11.89 4.29 -7.91
N THR A 123 12.44 5.09 -7.00
CA THR A 123 13.54 4.68 -6.14
C THR A 123 13.19 4.91 -4.67
N ASN A 124 13.31 3.88 -3.86
CA ASN A 124 13.07 3.91 -2.41
C ASN A 124 14.41 3.90 -1.65
N LYS A 125 15.43 4.61 -2.15
CA LYS A 125 16.76 4.72 -1.52
C LYS A 125 16.68 5.28 -0.10
N THR A 126 16.17 4.49 0.80
CA THR A 126 16.23 4.78 2.23
C THR A 126 17.18 3.80 2.89
N LYS A 127 17.76 4.17 4.02
CA LYS A 127 18.64 3.30 4.81
C LYS A 127 18.01 1.93 5.15
N PHE A 128 16.68 1.80 5.03
CA PHE A 128 15.90 0.61 5.38
C PHE A 128 14.99 0.13 4.22
N GLY A 129 15.22 0.62 3.00
CA GLY A 129 14.35 0.34 1.85
C GLY A 129 14.28 -1.11 1.38
N ALA A 130 15.19 -1.97 1.86
CA ALA A 130 15.26 -3.39 1.50
C ALA A 130 14.73 -4.35 2.58
N ILE A 131 13.98 -3.87 3.56
CA ILE A 131 13.31 -4.67 4.60
C ILE A 131 11.81 -4.57 4.39
N HIS A 132 11.11 -5.69 4.16
CA HIS A 132 9.68 -5.73 3.81
C HIS A 132 8.83 -4.84 4.71
N LEU A 133 8.84 -5.08 6.02
CA LEU A 133 8.06 -4.30 6.99
C LEU A 133 8.26 -2.79 6.83
N LYS A 134 9.52 -2.34 6.77
CA LYS A 134 9.85 -0.91 6.68
C LYS A 134 9.54 -0.31 5.31
N ALA A 135 9.75 -1.10 4.25
CA ALA A 135 9.44 -0.68 2.90
C ALA A 135 7.93 -0.60 2.66
N GLN A 136 7.15 -1.56 3.16
CA GLN A 136 5.70 -1.54 3.10
C GLN A 136 5.13 -0.33 3.85
N TYR A 137 5.60 -0.10 5.08
CA TYR A 137 5.23 1.10 5.84
C TYR A 137 5.53 2.39 5.05
N TYR A 138 6.75 2.49 4.48
CA TYR A 138 7.15 3.66 3.70
C TYR A 138 6.27 3.84 2.46
N MET A 139 6.01 2.76 1.71
CA MET A 139 5.13 2.81 0.52
C MET A 139 3.72 3.28 0.84
N MET A 140 3.18 2.86 1.99
CA MET A 140 1.80 3.20 2.36
C MET A 140 1.67 4.58 3.02
N THR A 141 2.70 5.06 3.70
CA THR A 141 2.62 6.31 4.48
C THR A 141 3.40 7.47 3.87
N GLY A 142 4.43 7.20 3.07
CA GLY A 142 5.42 8.19 2.62
C GLY A 142 6.41 8.61 3.71
N TYR A 143 6.37 7.98 4.88
CA TYR A 143 7.24 8.26 6.01
C TYR A 143 8.13 7.07 6.33
N LEU A 144 9.35 7.35 6.80
CA LEU A 144 10.23 6.30 7.31
C LEU A 144 9.60 5.63 8.53
N PHE A 145 9.93 4.35 8.72
CA PHE A 145 9.43 3.56 9.85
C PHE A 145 9.64 4.31 11.18
N PRO A 146 8.61 4.46 12.01
CA PRO A 146 8.63 5.39 13.14
C PRO A 146 9.52 4.90 14.28
N ALA A 147 10.20 5.85 14.92
CA ALA A 147 10.77 5.66 16.24
C ALA A 147 9.81 6.10 17.37
N GLY A 148 8.65 6.66 17.04
CA GLY A 148 7.70 7.20 18.00
C GLY A 148 6.27 7.29 17.46
N VAL A 149 5.96 8.31 16.68
CA VAL A 149 4.59 8.53 16.16
C VAL A 149 4.37 7.78 14.85
N GLU A 150 3.34 6.95 14.79
CA GLU A 150 2.94 6.24 13.57
C GLU A 150 2.25 7.18 12.58
N ALA A 151 2.77 7.22 11.35
CA ALA A 151 2.15 7.97 10.28
C ALA A 151 0.90 7.25 9.74
N PRO A 152 -0.14 7.99 9.34
CA PRO A 152 -1.31 7.40 8.70
C PRO A 152 -0.98 6.87 7.31
N SER A 153 -1.61 5.76 6.94
CA SER A 153 -1.54 5.22 5.58
C SER A 153 -2.26 6.15 4.58
N MET A 154 -1.97 5.98 3.30
CA MET A 154 -2.61 6.74 2.20
C MET A 154 -4.14 6.70 2.28
N GLY A 155 -4.72 5.52 2.55
CA GLY A 155 -6.17 5.37 2.73
C GLY A 155 -6.71 6.14 3.92
N ALA A 156 -5.96 6.17 5.03
CA ALA A 156 -6.33 6.96 6.21
C ALA A 156 -6.24 8.47 5.93
N VAL A 157 -5.24 8.92 5.17
CA VAL A 157 -5.15 10.33 4.72
C VAL A 157 -6.36 10.69 3.87
N VAL A 158 -6.74 9.86 2.91
CA VAL A 158 -7.91 10.08 2.06
C VAL A 158 -9.20 10.06 2.88
N SER A 159 -9.34 9.11 3.80
CA SER A 159 -10.48 9.02 4.72
C SER A 159 -10.65 10.28 5.56
N ARG A 160 -9.55 10.81 6.11
CA ARG A 160 -9.58 12.01 6.94
C ARG A 160 -9.85 13.28 6.13
N THR A 161 -9.24 13.39 4.95
CA THR A 161 -9.26 14.65 4.18
C THR A 161 -10.51 14.80 3.33
N LEU A 162 -10.99 13.72 2.73
CA LEU A 162 -12.13 13.74 1.82
C LEU A 162 -13.40 13.10 2.39
N GLY A 163 -13.27 12.25 3.41
CA GLY A 163 -14.38 11.52 3.98
C GLY A 163 -15.01 10.50 3.03
N ARG A 164 -16.24 10.14 3.32
CA ARG A 164 -17.04 9.19 2.53
C ARG A 164 -17.56 9.84 1.25
N ARG A 165 -17.70 9.08 0.20
CA ARG A 165 -18.41 9.46 -1.03
C ARG A 165 -19.89 9.14 -0.89
N ASP A 166 -20.22 7.94 -0.43
CA ASP A 166 -21.53 7.52 0.00
C ASP A 166 -21.55 7.45 1.54
N PRO A 167 -22.59 7.99 2.21
CA PRO A 167 -22.64 8.02 3.69
C PRO A 167 -22.66 6.64 4.33
N ASN A 168 -23.12 5.61 3.61
CA ASN A 168 -23.25 4.25 4.11
C ASN A 168 -22.01 3.38 3.83
N ILE A 169 -21.00 3.91 3.12
CA ILE A 169 -19.78 3.17 2.77
C ILE A 169 -18.59 3.75 3.55
N PRO A 170 -17.80 2.91 4.24
CA PRO A 170 -16.55 3.36 4.84
C PRO A 170 -15.65 4.06 3.83
N ALA A 171 -15.01 5.15 4.23
CA ALA A 171 -14.14 5.92 3.35
C ALA A 171 -12.87 5.17 2.93
N TYR A 172 -12.42 4.22 3.76
CA TYR A 172 -11.28 3.35 3.51
C TYR A 172 -11.67 1.89 3.76
N ILE A 173 -11.48 1.04 2.75
CA ILE A 173 -11.78 -0.39 2.79
C ILE A 173 -10.51 -1.16 2.40
N ASP A 174 -10.20 -2.22 3.15
CA ASP A 174 -9.11 -3.14 2.86
C ASP A 174 -9.66 -4.55 2.64
N ILE A 175 -9.35 -5.12 1.49
CA ILE A 175 -9.88 -6.41 1.03
C ILE A 175 -8.73 -7.41 0.90
N GLY A 176 -8.87 -8.54 1.55
CA GLY A 176 -7.98 -9.68 1.37
C GLY A 176 -6.81 -9.73 2.34
N ARG A 177 -6.66 -8.78 3.27
CA ARG A 177 -5.65 -8.85 4.32
C ARG A 177 -6.04 -9.87 5.38
N ASP A 178 -5.17 -10.84 5.62
CA ASP A 178 -5.35 -11.78 6.73
C ASP A 178 -5.01 -11.10 8.07
N ILE A 179 -5.99 -11.05 8.94
CA ILE A 179 -5.85 -10.49 10.30
C ILE A 179 -5.67 -11.58 11.36
N ASN A 180 -5.79 -12.84 10.98
CA ASN A 180 -5.74 -14.00 11.90
C ASN A 180 -4.43 -14.79 11.74
N THR A 181 -3.34 -14.14 11.36
CA THR A 181 -2.05 -14.80 11.22
C THR A 181 -1.33 -14.93 12.55
N SER A 182 -0.59 -16.02 12.71
CA SER A 182 0.38 -16.20 13.80
C SER A 182 1.78 -15.73 13.43
N ASN A 183 1.99 -15.23 12.23
CA ASN A 183 3.27 -14.72 11.77
C ASN A 183 3.54 -13.34 12.38
N GLU A 184 4.60 -13.22 13.17
CA GLU A 184 4.95 -11.98 13.89
C GLU A 184 5.23 -10.82 12.93
N GLU A 185 5.94 -11.05 11.82
CA GLU A 185 6.22 -10.01 10.83
C GLU A 185 4.92 -9.46 10.21
N PHE A 186 3.98 -10.34 9.95
CA PHE A 186 2.68 -9.98 9.40
C PHE A 186 1.79 -9.24 10.42
N LEU A 187 1.86 -9.61 11.69
CA LEU A 187 1.19 -8.87 12.76
C LEU A 187 1.71 -7.44 12.84
N PHE A 188 3.02 -7.24 12.76
CA PHE A 188 3.62 -5.91 12.72
C PHE A 188 3.15 -5.10 11.49
N ILE A 189 3.08 -5.72 10.32
CA ILE A 189 2.58 -5.06 9.11
C ILE A 189 1.13 -4.60 9.34
N ASN A 190 0.28 -5.45 9.90
CA ASN A 190 -1.11 -5.11 10.19
C ASN A 190 -1.24 -3.94 11.18
N GLU A 191 -0.39 -3.91 12.20
CA GLU A 191 -0.37 -2.84 13.20
C GLU A 191 -0.01 -1.48 12.59
N PHE A 192 1.01 -1.44 11.70
CA PHE A 192 1.55 -0.20 11.16
C PHE A 192 0.91 0.28 9.84
N MET A 193 0.10 -0.54 9.17
CA MET A 193 -0.59 -0.14 7.93
C MET A 193 -1.97 0.46 8.17
N GLY A 194 -2.19 0.96 9.38
CA GLY A 194 -3.46 1.48 9.87
C GLY A 194 -3.61 3.00 9.74
N PRO A 195 -4.46 3.56 10.59
CA PRO A 195 -4.79 4.99 10.61
C PRO A 195 -3.69 5.86 11.22
N GLY A 196 -2.65 5.27 11.83
CA GLY A 196 -1.67 5.98 12.60
C GLY A 196 -2.33 6.87 13.67
N PHE A 197 -1.80 8.07 13.87
CA PHE A 197 -2.34 9.01 14.85
C PHE A 197 -3.71 9.64 14.50
N TYR A 198 -4.30 9.29 13.34
CA TYR A 198 -5.64 9.79 13.00
C TYR A 198 -6.77 9.11 13.78
N GLY A 199 -6.49 8.00 14.43
CA GLY A 199 -7.47 7.26 15.23
C GLY A 199 -8.35 6.31 14.41
N ILE A 200 -9.02 5.39 15.13
CA ILE A 200 -9.73 4.24 14.55
C ILE A 200 -10.81 4.60 13.53
N LYS A 201 -11.42 5.78 13.63
CA LYS A 201 -12.43 6.26 12.66
C LYS A 201 -11.92 6.40 11.23
N HIS A 202 -10.60 6.47 11.05
CA HIS A 202 -9.94 6.54 9.75
C HIS A 202 -9.20 5.24 9.41
N ALA A 203 -9.33 4.21 10.26
CA ALA A 203 -8.83 2.87 9.99
C ALA A 203 -9.54 2.24 8.78
N PRO A 204 -8.90 1.28 8.11
CA PRO A 204 -9.56 0.51 7.07
C PRO A 204 -10.71 -0.33 7.65
N PHE A 205 -11.82 -0.37 6.93
CA PHE A 205 -12.83 -1.39 7.13
C PHE A 205 -12.34 -2.68 6.49
N MET A 206 -12.09 -3.69 7.30
CA MET A 206 -11.42 -4.91 6.89
C MET A 206 -12.40 -5.94 6.32
N ILE A 207 -12.08 -6.51 5.16
CA ILE A 207 -12.77 -7.65 4.54
C ILE A 207 -11.74 -8.75 4.29
N PRO A 208 -11.39 -9.55 5.32
CA PRO A 208 -10.29 -10.52 5.22
C PRO A 208 -10.54 -11.60 4.17
N GLU A 209 -11.78 -12.09 4.05
CA GLU A 209 -12.18 -13.16 3.12
C GLU A 209 -13.18 -12.66 2.07
N PRO A 210 -12.71 -12.11 0.95
CA PRO A 210 -13.60 -11.54 -0.07
C PRO A 210 -14.56 -12.57 -0.66
N ALA A 211 -14.17 -13.84 -0.75
CA ALA A 211 -15.03 -14.91 -1.26
C ALA A 211 -16.27 -15.16 -0.37
N GLN A 212 -16.16 -14.93 0.92
CA GLN A 212 -17.26 -15.10 1.87
C GLN A 212 -18.11 -13.81 1.97
N GLY A 213 -17.66 -12.72 1.37
CA GLY A 213 -18.22 -11.40 1.56
C GLY A 213 -18.04 -10.93 3.01
N LEU A 214 -19.09 -10.32 3.57
CA LEU A 214 -19.14 -10.06 5.00
C LEU A 214 -20.15 -11.00 5.65
N PRO A 215 -19.71 -12.08 6.30
CA PRO A 215 -20.60 -12.97 7.02
C PRO A 215 -21.47 -12.24 8.05
N THR A 216 -20.95 -11.12 8.58
CA THR A 216 -21.64 -10.22 9.51
C THR A 216 -22.78 -9.43 8.87
N LEU A 217 -22.81 -9.29 7.54
CA LEU A 217 -23.94 -8.70 6.82
C LEU A 217 -25.10 -9.70 6.62
N LYS A 218 -24.82 -10.99 6.71
CA LYS A 218 -25.87 -12.01 6.84
C LYS A 218 -26.25 -12.06 8.32
N ALA A 219 -27.47 -11.75 8.65
CA ALA A 219 -27.92 -11.85 10.04
C ALA A 219 -27.56 -13.24 10.57
N VAL A 220 -26.81 -13.31 11.66
CA VAL A 220 -26.53 -14.57 12.34
C VAL A 220 -27.88 -15.21 12.69
N ALA A 221 -28.01 -16.53 12.53
CA ALA A 221 -29.24 -17.23 12.82
C ALA A 221 -29.82 -16.81 14.19
N GLY A 222 -31.04 -16.32 14.21
CA GLY A 222 -31.68 -15.77 15.41
C GLY A 222 -31.28 -14.31 15.77
N MET A 223 -30.54 -13.59 14.91
CA MET A 223 -30.24 -12.18 15.06
C MET A 223 -31.02 -11.40 14.00
N ASP A 224 -32.17 -10.88 14.39
CA ASP A 224 -32.92 -9.90 13.58
C ASP A 224 -32.51 -8.46 13.92
N MET A 225 -32.98 -7.51 13.14
CA MET A 225 -32.69 -6.08 13.35
C MET A 225 -33.15 -5.59 14.71
N THR A 226 -34.29 -6.08 15.21
CA THR A 226 -34.84 -5.74 16.53
C THR A 226 -33.88 -6.17 17.65
N ARG A 227 -33.20 -7.26 17.46
CA ARG A 227 -32.20 -7.78 18.43
C ARG A 227 -30.90 -7.00 18.38
N LEU A 228 -30.49 -6.55 17.19
CA LEU A 228 -29.37 -5.64 17.01
C LEU A 228 -29.67 -4.28 17.64
N ASP A 229 -30.88 -3.74 17.44
CA ASP A 229 -31.35 -2.48 18.06
C ASP A 229 -31.30 -2.54 19.58
N ARG A 230 -31.78 -3.62 20.16
CA ARG A 230 -31.71 -3.82 21.60
C ARG A 230 -30.25 -3.87 22.10
N ARG A 231 -29.37 -4.55 21.38
CA ARG A 231 -27.94 -4.60 21.77
C ARG A 231 -27.30 -3.23 21.70
N GLN A 232 -27.60 -2.45 20.69
CA GLN A 232 -27.10 -1.08 20.57
C GLN A 232 -27.63 -0.20 21.70
N HIS A 233 -28.91 -0.28 22.01
CA HIS A 233 -29.50 0.43 23.15
C HIS A 233 -28.85 0.05 24.49
N TYR A 234 -28.54 -1.24 24.68
CA TYR A 234 -27.79 -1.65 25.86
C TYR A 234 -26.36 -1.10 25.88
N LEU A 235 -25.67 -1.09 24.75
CA LEU A 235 -24.32 -0.52 24.65
C LEU A 235 -24.35 0.98 24.97
N GLU A 236 -25.28 1.71 24.40
CA GLU A 236 -25.51 3.16 24.67
C GLU A 236 -25.82 3.39 26.15
N ALA A 237 -26.69 2.59 26.74
CA ALA A 237 -27.02 2.68 28.15
C ALA A 237 -25.80 2.41 29.06
N ILE A 238 -25.05 1.35 28.77
CA ILE A 238 -23.82 1.01 29.51
C ILE A 238 -22.76 2.12 29.33
N THR A 239 -22.58 2.62 28.12
CA THR A 239 -21.66 3.73 27.84
C THR A 239 -22.11 5.01 28.53
N GLY A 240 -23.41 5.28 28.55
CA GLY A 240 -24.01 6.43 29.26
C GLY A 240 -23.88 6.35 30.77
N LEU A 241 -23.81 5.16 31.35
CA LEU A 241 -23.55 4.94 32.77
C LEU A 241 -22.06 5.00 33.16
N SER A 242 -21.18 5.00 32.15
CA SER A 242 -19.74 5.09 32.37
C SER A 242 -19.34 6.48 32.88
N ALA A 243 -18.19 6.55 33.57
CA ALA A 243 -17.67 7.84 34.07
C ALA A 243 -17.57 8.86 32.92
N PRO A 244 -17.91 10.15 33.17
CA PRO A 244 -17.89 11.19 32.13
C PRO A 244 -16.58 11.27 31.32
N ALA A 245 -15.45 10.98 31.97
CA ALA A 245 -14.13 10.91 31.34
C ALA A 245 -14.04 9.79 30.27
N LEU A 246 -14.73 8.66 30.45
CA LEU A 246 -14.78 7.58 29.48
C LEU A 246 -15.72 7.89 28.32
N GLN A 247 -16.85 8.56 28.59
CA GLN A 247 -17.79 8.99 27.55
C GLN A 247 -17.19 10.03 26.60
N THR A 248 -16.24 10.84 27.07
CA THR A 248 -15.55 11.86 26.28
C THR A 248 -14.24 11.36 25.66
N ALA A 249 -13.74 10.21 26.09
CA ALA A 249 -12.50 9.64 25.55
C ALA A 249 -12.62 9.35 24.04
N HIS A 250 -11.68 9.85 23.27
CA HIS A 250 -11.63 9.68 21.82
C HIS A 250 -11.80 8.22 21.37
N PRO A 251 -11.11 7.23 21.99
CA PRO A 251 -11.24 5.83 21.57
C PRO A 251 -12.67 5.26 21.70
N VAL A 252 -13.42 5.67 22.73
CA VAL A 252 -14.79 5.19 22.94
C VAL A 252 -15.73 5.76 21.87
N LYS A 253 -15.64 7.05 21.59
CA LYS A 253 -16.43 7.69 20.52
C LYS A 253 -16.12 7.10 19.15
N ASP A 254 -14.85 6.86 18.87
CA ASP A 254 -14.42 6.26 17.60
C ASP A 254 -14.95 4.82 17.47
N TYR A 255 -14.97 4.04 18.55
CA TYR A 255 -15.54 2.69 18.56
C TYR A 255 -17.06 2.70 18.29
N VAL A 256 -17.79 3.54 18.99
CA VAL A 256 -19.25 3.70 18.78
C VAL A 256 -19.53 4.08 17.32
N LYS A 257 -18.74 5.01 16.77
CA LYS A 257 -18.90 5.42 15.38
C LYS A 257 -18.65 4.28 14.39
N VAL A 258 -17.65 3.46 14.60
CA VAL A 258 -17.37 2.28 13.75
C VAL A 258 -18.53 1.28 13.79
N MET A 259 -19.14 1.08 14.95
CA MET A 259 -20.31 0.20 15.10
C MET A 259 -21.56 0.77 14.38
N GLU A 260 -21.81 2.08 14.50
CA GLU A 260 -22.88 2.77 13.76
C GLU A 260 -22.67 2.63 12.25
N ASP A 261 -21.44 2.79 11.78
CA ASP A 261 -21.07 2.70 10.38
C ASP A 261 -21.28 1.30 9.82
N ALA A 262 -20.87 0.26 10.55
CA ALA A 262 -21.11 -1.14 10.19
C ALA A 262 -22.63 -1.41 10.06
N ARG A 263 -23.41 -0.88 10.99
CA ARG A 263 -24.86 -1.00 10.95
C ARG A 263 -25.50 -0.28 9.75
N ALA A 264 -25.12 0.97 9.50
CA ALA A 264 -25.61 1.73 8.36
C ALA A 264 -25.37 0.99 7.03
N MET A 265 -24.23 0.32 6.89
CA MET A 265 -23.93 -0.50 5.75
C MET A 265 -24.83 -1.75 5.65
N MET A 266 -25.13 -2.41 6.79
CA MET A 266 -26.03 -3.57 6.83
C MET A 266 -27.47 -3.21 6.42
N ASP A 267 -27.93 -2.02 6.73
CA ASP A 267 -29.29 -1.55 6.43
C ASP A 267 -29.40 -0.94 5.02
N SER A 268 -28.28 -0.65 4.38
CA SER A 268 -28.23 0.03 3.10
C SER A 268 -28.28 -0.92 1.91
N PRO A 269 -28.69 -0.44 0.71
CA PRO A 269 -28.54 -1.18 -0.55
C PRO A 269 -27.09 -1.58 -0.86
N VAL A 270 -26.09 -0.93 -0.26
CA VAL A 270 -24.66 -1.20 -0.44
C VAL A 270 -24.30 -2.65 -0.08
N LYS A 271 -25.03 -3.29 0.84
CA LYS A 271 -24.87 -4.73 1.13
C LYS A 271 -24.92 -5.62 -0.11
N ARG A 272 -25.64 -5.18 -1.18
CA ARG A 272 -25.68 -5.90 -2.45
C ARG A 272 -24.31 -5.98 -3.13
N ALA A 273 -23.41 -5.01 -2.87
CA ALA A 273 -22.05 -5.10 -3.41
C ALA A 273 -21.33 -6.39 -2.98
N PHE A 274 -21.71 -6.95 -1.84
CA PHE A 274 -21.14 -8.17 -1.27
C PHE A 274 -21.85 -9.46 -1.69
N LEU A 275 -23.02 -9.36 -2.35
CA LEU A 275 -23.79 -10.51 -2.83
C LEU A 275 -23.44 -10.90 -4.27
N PHE A 276 -22.15 -10.85 -4.61
CA PHE A 276 -21.68 -11.05 -5.99
C PHE A 276 -21.92 -12.46 -6.52
N ALA A 277 -21.87 -13.50 -5.67
CA ALA A 277 -22.14 -14.86 -6.09
C ALA A 277 -23.59 -15.06 -6.57
N GLU A 278 -24.52 -14.22 -6.08
CA GLU A 278 -25.95 -14.28 -6.39
C GLU A 278 -26.33 -13.31 -7.52
N GLU A 279 -25.54 -12.25 -7.72
CA GLU A 279 -25.88 -11.16 -8.63
C GLU A 279 -25.01 -11.09 -9.89
N GLU A 280 -23.79 -11.65 -9.86
CA GLU A 280 -22.90 -11.65 -11.03
C GLU A 280 -23.16 -12.87 -11.92
N LYS A 281 -23.01 -12.64 -13.22
CA LYS A 281 -23.09 -13.72 -14.22
C LYS A 281 -21.90 -14.68 -14.07
N PRO A 282 -22.08 -15.97 -14.38
CA PRO A 282 -20.98 -16.94 -14.36
C PRO A 282 -19.77 -16.51 -15.22
N GLU A 283 -20.01 -15.84 -16.36
CA GLU A 283 -18.98 -15.34 -17.24
C GLU A 283 -18.13 -14.24 -16.57
N THR A 284 -18.77 -13.35 -15.79
CA THR A 284 -18.09 -12.31 -15.02
C THR A 284 -17.21 -12.95 -13.93
N LEU A 285 -17.77 -13.90 -13.18
CA LEU A 285 -17.02 -14.63 -12.15
C LEU A 285 -15.79 -15.32 -12.75
N LYS A 286 -15.95 -15.98 -13.90
CA LYS A 286 -14.87 -16.62 -14.64
C LYS A 286 -13.83 -15.59 -15.14
N ALA A 287 -14.27 -14.42 -15.61
CA ALA A 287 -13.39 -13.38 -16.12
C ALA A 287 -12.49 -12.80 -15.02
N TYR A 288 -12.99 -12.69 -13.79
CA TYR A 288 -12.21 -12.28 -12.61
C TYR A 288 -11.39 -13.40 -11.99
N ASP A 289 -11.47 -14.63 -12.51
CA ASP A 289 -10.79 -15.79 -11.95
C ASP A 289 -11.07 -15.98 -10.44
N VAL A 290 -12.35 -15.94 -10.10
CA VAL A 290 -12.78 -16.04 -8.68
C VAL A 290 -12.56 -17.43 -8.04
N GLY A 291 -11.90 -18.35 -8.72
CA GLY A 291 -11.28 -19.53 -8.11
C GLY A 291 -10.14 -19.17 -7.16
N HIS A 292 -9.61 -17.95 -7.26
CA HIS A 292 -8.56 -17.44 -6.41
C HIS A 292 -9.05 -16.22 -5.59
N ARG A 293 -8.66 -16.13 -4.31
CA ARG A 293 -9.03 -15.07 -3.36
C ARG A 293 -8.81 -13.65 -3.92
N PHE A 294 -7.70 -13.44 -4.61
CA PHE A 294 -7.36 -12.15 -5.22
C PHE A 294 -8.37 -11.73 -6.31
N GLY A 295 -8.85 -12.68 -7.12
CA GLY A 295 -9.88 -12.42 -8.12
C GLY A 295 -11.19 -11.94 -7.51
N PHE A 296 -11.63 -12.55 -6.41
CA PHE A 296 -12.77 -12.05 -5.63
C PHE A 296 -12.54 -10.63 -5.11
N GLY A 297 -11.32 -10.33 -4.62
CA GLY A 297 -10.96 -9.00 -4.16
C GLY A 297 -11.11 -7.93 -5.24
N CYS A 298 -10.61 -8.21 -6.44
CA CYS A 298 -10.73 -7.31 -7.60
C CYS A 298 -12.20 -7.11 -8.02
N LEU A 299 -13.00 -8.16 -8.04
CA LEU A 299 -14.43 -8.09 -8.34
C LEU A 299 -15.18 -7.25 -7.30
N LEU A 300 -14.92 -7.49 -6.03
CA LEU A 300 -15.54 -6.74 -4.94
C LEU A 300 -15.14 -5.25 -4.99
N ALA A 301 -13.88 -4.93 -5.29
CA ALA A 301 -13.43 -3.56 -5.45
C ALA A 301 -14.21 -2.82 -6.55
N ARG A 302 -14.46 -3.46 -7.71
CA ARG A 302 -15.28 -2.90 -8.78
C ARG A 302 -16.70 -2.57 -8.27
N ARG A 303 -17.35 -3.52 -7.60
CA ARG A 303 -18.72 -3.36 -7.07
C ARG A 303 -18.82 -2.27 -6.00
N LEU A 304 -17.80 -2.16 -5.17
CA LEU A 304 -17.72 -1.10 -4.15
C LEU A 304 -17.54 0.29 -4.76
N VAL A 305 -16.74 0.42 -5.84
CA VAL A 305 -16.63 1.69 -6.60
C VAL A 305 -17.97 2.07 -7.24
N GLU A 306 -18.69 1.11 -7.84
CA GLU A 306 -20.05 1.31 -8.35
C GLU A 306 -21.00 1.82 -7.28
N SER A 307 -20.84 1.36 -6.06
CA SER A 307 -21.62 1.75 -4.90
C SER A 307 -21.15 3.08 -4.26
N GLY A 308 -20.04 3.66 -4.74
CA GLY A 308 -19.56 4.96 -4.25
C GLY A 308 -18.42 4.88 -3.20
N ALA A 309 -17.68 3.79 -3.11
CA ALA A 309 -16.51 3.72 -2.23
C ALA A 309 -15.42 4.74 -2.64
N ARG A 310 -14.68 5.28 -1.64
CA ARG A 310 -13.66 6.30 -1.84
C ARG A 310 -12.27 5.73 -2.04
N PHE A 311 -11.81 4.91 -1.11
CA PHE A 311 -10.49 4.32 -1.14
C PHE A 311 -10.58 2.82 -0.81
N ILE A 312 -10.11 2.00 -1.72
CA ILE A 312 -10.13 0.54 -1.60
C ILE A 312 -8.71 0.05 -1.79
N GLN A 313 -8.25 -0.81 -0.89
CA GLN A 313 -7.01 -1.56 -1.05
C GLN A 313 -7.38 -3.02 -1.26
N VAL A 314 -6.87 -3.61 -2.32
CA VAL A 314 -6.99 -5.06 -2.60
C VAL A 314 -5.63 -5.67 -2.39
N GLU A 315 -5.54 -6.60 -1.46
CA GLU A 315 -4.29 -7.23 -1.08
C GLU A 315 -4.10 -8.58 -1.76
N TYR A 316 -2.96 -8.73 -2.41
CA TYR A 316 -2.35 -10.03 -2.60
C TYR A 316 -1.59 -10.33 -1.31
N GLN A 317 -2.05 -11.26 -0.50
CA GLN A 317 -1.54 -11.47 0.84
C GLN A 317 -0.02 -11.63 0.88
N TYR A 318 0.65 -10.92 1.81
CA TYR A 318 2.06 -11.12 2.08
C TYR A 318 2.29 -12.45 2.79
N GLU A 319 3.28 -13.17 2.31
CA GLU A 319 3.75 -14.41 2.91
C GLU A 319 5.28 -14.41 2.85
N PRO A 320 5.97 -14.41 4.00
CA PRO A 320 7.43 -14.46 4.02
C PRO A 320 7.95 -15.68 3.26
N PHE A 321 8.87 -15.45 2.32
CA PHE A 321 9.40 -16.45 1.39
C PHE A 321 8.35 -17.13 0.49
N GLY A 322 7.11 -16.64 0.52
CA GLY A 322 5.97 -17.05 -0.31
C GLY A 322 5.55 -15.97 -1.31
N GLY A 323 4.49 -16.23 -2.10
CA GLY A 323 3.95 -15.24 -3.02
C GLY A 323 5.02 -14.54 -3.87
N PHE A 324 5.05 -13.20 -3.83
CA PHE A 324 6.05 -12.38 -4.52
C PHE A 324 7.39 -12.28 -3.77
N ASP A 325 7.47 -12.70 -2.50
CA ASP A 325 8.72 -12.73 -1.75
C ASP A 325 9.59 -13.93 -2.16
N MET A 326 10.12 -13.85 -3.38
CA MET A 326 10.93 -14.89 -4.00
C MET A 326 12.41 -14.62 -3.79
N HIS A 327 13.15 -15.64 -3.36
CA HIS A 327 14.60 -15.58 -3.21
C HIS A 327 15.35 -16.56 -4.10
N ALA A 328 14.71 -17.65 -4.47
CA ALA A 328 15.23 -18.67 -5.37
C ALA A 328 14.13 -19.15 -6.31
N ASP A 329 14.48 -19.68 -7.46
CA ASP A 329 13.55 -20.19 -8.48
C ASP A 329 12.51 -19.14 -8.91
N GLY A 330 12.92 -17.87 -8.90
CA GLY A 330 12.02 -16.72 -9.11
C GLY A 330 11.36 -16.72 -10.48
N GLN A 331 12.05 -17.18 -11.55
CA GLN A 331 11.47 -17.26 -12.89
C GLN A 331 10.25 -18.19 -12.96
N SER A 332 10.31 -19.37 -12.30
CA SER A 332 9.17 -20.30 -12.24
C SER A 332 8.05 -19.77 -11.36
N ARG A 333 8.41 -19.29 -10.18
CA ARG A 333 7.46 -18.76 -9.19
C ARG A 333 6.75 -17.53 -9.71
N MET A 334 7.47 -16.60 -10.37
CA MET A 334 6.86 -15.40 -10.98
C MET A 334 5.85 -15.77 -12.07
N LYS A 335 6.09 -16.83 -12.82
CA LYS A 335 5.10 -17.32 -13.80
C LYS A 335 3.78 -17.70 -13.13
N ALA A 336 3.82 -18.39 -11.99
CA ALA A 336 2.63 -18.74 -11.22
C ALA A 336 1.93 -17.48 -10.66
N MET A 337 2.69 -16.53 -10.13
CA MET A 337 2.12 -15.28 -9.59
C MET A 337 1.46 -14.43 -10.68
N LYS A 338 2.11 -14.29 -11.84
CA LYS A 338 1.53 -13.59 -12.99
C LYS A 338 0.19 -14.19 -13.42
N ALA A 339 0.09 -15.52 -13.46
CA ALA A 339 -1.15 -16.21 -13.81
C ALA A 339 -2.32 -15.85 -12.88
N GLN A 340 -2.04 -15.56 -11.61
CA GLN A 340 -3.08 -15.22 -10.62
C GLN A 340 -3.52 -13.76 -10.67
N ILE A 341 -2.66 -12.83 -11.12
CA ILE A 341 -2.98 -11.40 -11.14
C ILE A 341 -3.41 -10.89 -12.52
N ASP A 342 -2.98 -11.52 -13.60
CA ASP A 342 -3.12 -11.01 -14.96
C ASP A 342 -4.59 -10.81 -15.38
N ARG A 343 -5.42 -11.84 -15.22
CA ARG A 343 -6.84 -11.76 -15.57
C ARG A 343 -7.64 -10.85 -14.65
N PRO A 344 -7.57 -10.98 -13.30
CA PRO A 344 -8.37 -10.16 -12.41
C PRO A 344 -8.08 -8.65 -12.56
N VAL A 345 -6.80 -8.26 -12.65
CA VAL A 345 -6.43 -6.85 -12.82
C VAL A 345 -6.93 -6.32 -14.16
N ALA A 346 -6.68 -7.04 -15.25
CA ALA A 346 -7.14 -6.60 -16.56
C ALA A 346 -8.68 -6.51 -16.65
N GLN A 347 -9.39 -7.46 -16.04
CA GLN A 347 -10.85 -7.44 -16.04
C GLN A 347 -11.40 -6.27 -15.22
N LEU A 348 -10.76 -5.94 -14.09
CA LEU A 348 -11.10 -4.76 -13.31
C LEU A 348 -11.01 -3.49 -14.15
N ILE A 349 -9.93 -3.32 -14.92
CA ILE A 349 -9.74 -2.15 -15.79
C ILE A 349 -10.80 -2.12 -16.91
N ARG A 350 -11.07 -3.25 -17.58
CA ARG A 350 -12.10 -3.35 -18.62
C ARG A 350 -13.49 -3.00 -18.09
N ASP A 351 -13.86 -3.54 -16.95
CA ASP A 351 -15.18 -3.31 -16.36
C ASP A 351 -15.35 -1.84 -15.93
N LEU A 352 -14.35 -1.24 -15.31
CA LEU A 352 -14.38 0.17 -14.92
C LEU A 352 -14.48 1.08 -16.17
N ASP A 353 -13.74 0.76 -17.22
CA ASP A 353 -13.78 1.50 -18.49
C ASP A 353 -15.16 1.37 -19.19
N GLN A 354 -15.65 0.15 -19.36
CA GLN A 354 -16.96 -0.12 -20.00
C GLN A 354 -18.14 0.51 -19.25
N ARG A 355 -18.02 0.69 -17.94
CA ARG A 355 -19.03 1.32 -17.09
C ARG A 355 -18.86 2.84 -16.97
N GLY A 356 -17.86 3.43 -17.64
CA GLY A 356 -17.57 4.86 -17.57
C GLY A 356 -17.03 5.31 -16.18
N LEU A 357 -16.54 4.36 -15.38
CA LEU A 357 -16.03 4.63 -14.04
C LEU A 357 -14.52 4.90 -14.03
N LEU A 358 -13.77 4.40 -15.00
CA LEU A 358 -12.31 4.48 -15.05
C LEU A 358 -11.81 5.94 -15.07
N GLU A 359 -12.50 6.82 -15.78
CA GLU A 359 -12.16 8.24 -15.89
C GLU A 359 -12.02 8.92 -14.49
N ARG A 360 -12.85 8.50 -13.54
CA ARG A 360 -12.91 9.05 -12.18
C ARG A 360 -12.41 8.10 -11.09
N THR A 361 -11.89 6.94 -11.47
CA THR A 361 -11.31 5.95 -10.56
C THR A 361 -9.85 5.74 -10.90
N LEU A 362 -8.97 6.08 -9.96
CA LEU A 362 -7.54 5.79 -10.09
C LEU A 362 -7.25 4.39 -9.59
N VAL A 363 -6.80 3.50 -10.49
CA VAL A 363 -6.32 2.16 -10.12
C VAL A 363 -4.79 2.18 -10.12
N ILE A 364 -4.19 1.74 -9.02
CA ILE A 364 -2.75 1.73 -8.78
C ILE A 364 -2.31 0.29 -8.53
N VAL A 365 -1.35 -0.23 -9.31
CA VAL A 365 -0.70 -1.53 -9.02
C VAL A 365 0.69 -1.24 -8.50
N MET A 366 1.01 -1.71 -7.29
CA MET A 366 2.26 -1.37 -6.63
C MET A 366 2.75 -2.47 -5.68
N SER A 367 4.05 -2.43 -5.40
CA SER A 367 4.77 -3.29 -4.45
C SER A 367 5.76 -2.44 -3.66
N GLU A 368 6.30 -2.96 -2.57
CA GLU A 368 7.23 -2.20 -1.70
C GLU A 368 8.58 -1.92 -2.34
N PHE A 369 9.09 -2.82 -3.19
CA PHE A 369 10.32 -2.65 -3.96
C PHE A 369 10.37 -3.63 -5.14
N GLY A 370 11.38 -3.51 -5.99
CA GLY A 370 11.70 -4.45 -7.05
C GLY A 370 12.60 -5.60 -6.58
N ARG A 371 13.02 -6.44 -7.53
CA ARG A 371 13.95 -7.56 -7.28
C ARG A 371 15.20 -7.42 -8.10
N THR A 372 16.34 -7.88 -7.55
CA THR A 372 17.58 -8.08 -8.33
C THR A 372 17.45 -9.31 -9.22
N ILE A 373 18.35 -9.47 -10.17
CA ILE A 373 18.43 -10.66 -11.02
C ILE A 373 19.69 -11.43 -10.69
N ALA A 374 19.56 -12.77 -10.61
CA ALA A 374 20.66 -13.71 -10.46
C ALA A 374 21.67 -13.32 -9.36
N ASN A 375 21.16 -12.74 -8.28
CA ASN A 375 21.97 -12.30 -7.16
C ASN A 375 21.45 -12.91 -5.87
N GLN A 376 22.21 -13.87 -5.32
CA GLN A 376 21.95 -14.44 -4.01
C GLN A 376 22.55 -13.56 -2.90
N PRO A 377 21.83 -13.34 -1.79
CA PRO A 377 22.43 -12.84 -0.58
C PRO A 377 23.63 -13.71 -0.14
N ALA A 378 24.72 -13.12 0.32
CA ALA A 378 25.79 -13.90 0.96
C ALA A 378 25.21 -14.56 2.23
N ALA A 379 25.50 -15.85 2.42
CA ALA A 379 25.07 -16.59 3.60
C ALA A 379 25.45 -15.82 4.88
N GLY A 380 24.50 -15.68 5.80
CA GLY A 380 24.67 -14.93 7.05
C GLY A 380 24.38 -13.43 6.99
N THR A 381 24.04 -12.87 5.81
CA THR A 381 23.57 -11.47 5.67
C THR A 381 22.06 -11.38 5.47
N GLU A 382 21.39 -12.50 5.39
CA GLU A 382 19.94 -12.63 5.13
C GLU A 382 19.09 -12.05 6.24
N ALA A 383 19.57 -12.13 7.49
CA ALA A 383 18.82 -11.72 8.66
C ALA A 383 18.62 -10.19 8.82
N PHE A 384 19.36 -9.37 8.09
CA PHE A 384 19.37 -7.94 8.37
C PHE A 384 19.17 -7.00 7.18
N GLY A 385 18.94 -7.49 5.96
CA GLY A 385 18.50 -6.69 4.80
C GLY A 385 19.26 -5.39 4.51
N PHE A 386 20.48 -5.24 5.04
CA PHE A 386 21.19 -3.97 5.05
C PHE A 386 21.98 -3.66 3.78
N ALA A 387 22.14 -4.61 2.89
CA ALA A 387 22.86 -4.37 1.66
C ALA A 387 21.89 -4.28 0.50
N GLU A 388 21.63 -3.08 0.04
CA GLU A 388 21.19 -2.85 -1.30
C GLU A 388 22.25 -3.48 -2.23
N ARG A 389 21.91 -4.61 -2.85
CA ARG A 389 22.83 -5.29 -3.72
C ARG A 389 22.61 -4.83 -5.14
N SER A 390 23.69 -4.50 -5.81
CA SER A 390 23.66 -4.29 -7.24
C SER A 390 23.14 -5.56 -7.92
N THR A 391 22.25 -5.38 -8.88
CA THR A 391 21.92 -6.45 -9.82
C THR A 391 23.18 -6.83 -10.61
N GLY A 392 23.33 -8.10 -10.89
CA GLY A 392 24.51 -8.64 -11.53
C GLY A 392 25.58 -9.05 -10.54
N SER A 393 26.05 -10.27 -10.64
CA SER A 393 27.07 -10.82 -9.76
C SER A 393 28.03 -11.71 -10.56
N ASP A 394 29.23 -11.91 -10.03
CA ASP A 394 30.17 -12.92 -10.54
C ASP A 394 29.75 -14.35 -10.21
N LEU A 395 28.54 -14.52 -9.62
CA LEU A 395 27.96 -15.81 -9.31
C LEU A 395 27.86 -16.67 -10.58
N VAL A 396 28.46 -17.85 -10.55
CA VAL A 396 28.33 -18.83 -11.63
C VAL A 396 27.07 -19.65 -11.41
N ILE A 397 26.15 -19.57 -12.34
CA ILE A 397 24.81 -20.19 -12.26
C ILE A 397 24.93 -21.67 -12.63
N GLN A 398 24.75 -22.58 -11.66
CA GLN A 398 24.88 -24.00 -11.82
C GLN A 398 23.59 -24.75 -12.18
N ASN A 399 22.45 -24.16 -11.88
CA ASN A 399 21.13 -24.76 -12.11
C ASN A 399 20.05 -23.68 -12.25
N GLU A 400 18.86 -24.07 -12.72
CA GLU A 400 17.72 -23.17 -12.92
C GLU A 400 17.25 -22.48 -11.64
N LYS A 401 17.36 -23.13 -10.48
CA LYS A 401 17.02 -22.52 -9.20
C LYS A 401 17.91 -21.31 -8.89
N MET A 402 19.20 -21.41 -9.19
CA MET A 402 20.15 -20.29 -9.05
C MET A 402 19.91 -19.20 -10.10
N TYR A 403 19.53 -19.59 -11.32
CA TYR A 403 19.15 -18.64 -12.37
C TYR A 403 18.02 -17.71 -11.93
N GLY A 404 17.10 -18.19 -11.13
CA GLY A 404 16.00 -17.44 -10.53
C GLY A 404 16.30 -16.87 -9.13
N PHE A 405 17.56 -16.63 -8.77
CA PHE A 405 17.86 -15.92 -7.52
C PHE A 405 17.48 -14.45 -7.60
N HIS A 406 16.66 -14.02 -6.63
CA HIS A 406 16.16 -12.66 -6.48
C HIS A 406 16.50 -12.11 -5.09
N GLY A 407 17.23 -11.01 -5.03
CA GLY A 407 17.40 -10.21 -3.80
C GLY A 407 16.42 -9.03 -3.79
N HIS A 408 16.29 -8.37 -2.66
CA HIS A 408 15.52 -7.12 -2.56
C HIS A 408 16.23 -5.98 -3.30
N PHE A 409 15.48 -5.18 -4.05
CA PHE A 409 16.03 -4.08 -4.84
C PHE A 409 15.23 -2.81 -4.66
N SER A 410 15.63 -1.98 -3.69
CA SER A 410 14.96 -0.72 -3.38
C SER A 410 15.36 0.44 -4.29
N SER A 411 16.46 0.30 -5.05
CA SER A 411 16.93 1.31 -6.01
C SER A 411 16.12 1.37 -7.30
N GLY A 412 15.27 0.40 -7.57
CA GLY A 412 14.40 0.37 -8.75
C GLY A 412 13.09 -0.34 -8.46
N ASN A 413 11.99 0.37 -8.65
CA ASN A 413 10.64 -0.16 -8.52
C ASN A 413 9.76 0.41 -9.63
N CYS A 414 8.69 -0.30 -9.95
CA CYS A 414 7.72 0.11 -10.95
C CYS A 414 6.32 0.16 -10.35
N MET A 415 5.51 1.07 -10.89
CA MET A 415 4.09 1.18 -10.57
C MET A 415 3.27 1.31 -11.84
N LEU A 416 2.04 0.78 -11.82
CA LEU A 416 1.07 0.99 -12.88
C LEU A 416 -0.05 1.89 -12.38
N PHE A 417 -0.54 2.76 -13.26
CA PHE A 417 -1.67 3.64 -13.00
C PHE A 417 -2.66 3.55 -14.14
N PHE A 418 -3.96 3.45 -13.83
CA PHE A 418 -5.02 3.46 -14.81
C PHE A 418 -6.12 4.43 -14.37
N GLY A 419 -6.64 5.21 -15.30
CA GLY A 419 -7.74 6.14 -15.04
C GLY A 419 -7.40 7.31 -14.11
N GLY A 420 -8.41 7.92 -13.50
CA GLY A 420 -8.26 8.98 -12.50
C GLY A 420 -7.51 10.22 -12.97
N GLY A 421 -7.44 10.49 -14.28
CA GLY A 421 -6.72 11.62 -14.87
C GLY A 421 -5.23 11.36 -15.11
N PHE A 422 -4.77 10.12 -14.99
CA PHE A 422 -3.43 9.74 -15.47
C PHE A 422 -3.41 9.59 -16.99
N LYS A 423 -2.24 9.79 -17.60
CA LYS A 423 -2.05 9.59 -19.04
C LYS A 423 -2.34 8.14 -19.43
N LYS A 424 -2.72 7.95 -20.67
CA LYS A 424 -3.05 6.66 -21.26
C LYS A 424 -1.95 6.22 -22.23
N GLY A 425 -1.60 4.92 -22.24
CA GLY A 425 -0.57 4.38 -23.11
C GLY A 425 0.81 5.06 -22.91
N PHE A 426 1.23 5.29 -21.67
CA PHE A 426 2.37 6.12 -21.36
C PHE A 426 3.39 5.41 -20.46
N VAL A 427 4.67 5.73 -20.64
CA VAL A 427 5.76 5.29 -19.75
C VAL A 427 6.49 6.53 -19.26
N TYR A 428 6.69 6.61 -17.94
CA TYR A 428 7.49 7.65 -17.32
C TYR A 428 8.74 7.05 -16.66
N GLY A 429 9.87 7.68 -16.97
CA GLY A 429 11.17 7.24 -16.51
C GLY A 429 11.72 6.02 -17.24
N LYS A 430 13.00 5.79 -17.08
CA LYS A 430 13.72 4.68 -17.70
C LYS A 430 14.78 4.14 -16.75
N THR A 431 14.93 2.82 -16.70
CA THR A 431 16.04 2.15 -16.04
C THR A 431 17.09 1.72 -17.08
N ALA A 432 18.32 1.53 -16.65
CA ALA A 432 19.40 1.06 -17.52
C ALA A 432 19.08 -0.32 -18.12
N ASP A 433 19.55 -0.56 -19.35
CA ASP A 433 19.51 -1.86 -20.02
C ASP A 433 20.78 -2.69 -19.78
N ALA A 434 21.53 -2.33 -18.75
CA ALA A 434 22.71 -3.01 -18.25
C ALA A 434 22.75 -2.92 -16.72
N HIS A 435 23.42 -3.88 -16.08
CA HIS A 435 23.59 -3.80 -14.63
C HIS A 435 24.28 -2.50 -14.20
N PRO A 436 23.85 -1.93 -13.08
CA PRO A 436 22.95 -2.46 -12.05
C PRO A 436 21.45 -2.17 -12.25
N LEU A 437 20.97 -1.90 -13.44
CA LEU A 437 19.55 -1.67 -13.79
C LEU A 437 18.90 -0.48 -13.05
N LEU A 438 19.70 0.51 -12.71
CA LEU A 438 19.21 1.71 -11.97
C LEU A 438 18.41 2.65 -12.85
N PRO A 439 17.53 3.47 -12.26
CA PRO A 439 16.91 4.59 -12.98
C PRO A 439 17.97 5.53 -13.58
N ILE A 440 17.85 5.78 -14.88
CA ILE A 440 18.77 6.66 -15.66
C ILE A 440 18.05 7.90 -16.22
N GLU A 441 16.71 7.86 -16.32
CA GLU A 441 15.90 9.00 -16.73
C GLU A 441 14.79 9.24 -15.72
N ASN A 442 14.59 10.49 -15.32
CA ASN A 442 13.52 10.93 -14.43
C ASN A 442 13.38 10.05 -13.16
N PRO A 443 14.41 9.91 -12.32
CA PRO A 443 14.29 9.18 -11.07
C PRO A 443 13.25 9.85 -10.17
N VAL A 444 12.34 9.05 -9.58
CA VAL A 444 11.20 9.50 -8.81
C VAL A 444 11.34 9.10 -7.35
N ARG A 445 11.01 10.03 -6.46
CA ARG A 445 10.88 9.76 -5.02
C ARG A 445 9.44 9.39 -4.69
N LEU A 446 9.26 8.59 -3.66
CA LEU A 446 7.93 8.14 -3.24
C LEU A 446 7.01 9.29 -2.81
N GLU A 447 7.54 10.30 -2.11
CA GLU A 447 6.75 11.45 -1.71
C GLU A 447 6.17 12.24 -2.89
N ASP A 448 6.84 12.22 -4.06
CA ASP A 448 6.35 12.85 -5.29
C ASP A 448 5.24 12.02 -5.94
N VAL A 449 5.30 10.68 -5.81
CA VAL A 449 4.20 9.79 -6.20
C VAL A 449 2.98 10.04 -5.33
N HIS A 450 3.12 10.09 -4.01
CA HIS A 450 2.02 10.41 -3.09
C HIS A 450 1.42 11.79 -3.41
N ALA A 451 2.26 12.80 -3.62
CA ALA A 451 1.79 14.12 -4.03
C ALA A 451 0.99 14.10 -5.33
N THR A 452 1.39 13.25 -6.29
CA THR A 452 0.69 13.08 -7.58
C THR A 452 -0.68 12.43 -7.39
N ILE A 453 -0.75 11.35 -6.59
CA ILE A 453 -2.00 10.67 -6.24
C ILE A 453 -2.94 11.64 -5.49
N TYR A 454 -2.42 12.37 -4.51
CA TYR A 454 -3.20 13.36 -3.76
C TYR A 454 -3.68 14.50 -4.65
N LYS A 455 -2.87 14.99 -5.58
CA LYS A 455 -3.29 15.99 -6.57
C LYS A 455 -4.45 15.48 -7.42
N ALA A 456 -4.38 14.24 -7.90
CA ALA A 456 -5.48 13.62 -8.64
C ALA A 456 -6.79 13.56 -7.81
N LEU A 457 -6.69 13.42 -6.50
CA LEU A 457 -7.81 13.45 -5.56
C LEU A 457 -8.23 14.87 -5.10
N GLY A 458 -7.55 15.92 -5.57
CA GLY A 458 -7.81 17.29 -5.15
C GLY A 458 -7.28 17.63 -3.75
N ILE A 459 -6.28 16.90 -3.25
CA ILE A 459 -5.63 17.12 -1.96
C ILE A 459 -4.29 17.83 -2.22
N PRO A 460 -4.05 19.04 -1.67
CA PRO A 460 -2.74 19.67 -1.74
C PRO A 460 -1.66 18.84 -1.02
N ALA A 461 -0.47 18.75 -1.58
CA ALA A 461 0.64 17.95 -1.04
C ALA A 461 1.14 18.47 0.33
N ASP A 462 0.90 19.74 0.63
CA ASP A 462 1.25 20.42 1.89
C ASP A 462 0.08 20.44 2.90
N THR A 463 -1.02 19.72 2.63
CA THR A 463 -2.08 19.51 3.60
C THR A 463 -1.50 18.92 4.87
N ASN A 464 -1.88 19.47 6.02
CA ASN A 464 -1.37 19.00 7.31
C ASN A 464 -2.44 18.96 8.39
N TYR A 465 -2.15 18.20 9.43
CA TYR A 465 -2.97 18.07 10.62
C TYR A 465 -2.09 18.18 11.85
N VAL A 466 -2.53 18.94 12.84
CA VAL A 466 -1.74 19.14 14.06
C VAL A 466 -1.91 17.90 14.97
N THR A 467 -0.77 17.33 15.36
CA THR A 467 -0.68 16.25 16.35
C THR A 467 0.43 16.61 17.34
N GLU A 468 0.17 16.51 18.63
CA GLU A 468 1.13 16.88 19.68
C GLU A 468 1.75 18.28 19.46
N GLN A 469 0.91 19.23 19.07
CA GLN A 469 1.28 20.63 18.76
C GLN A 469 2.25 20.80 17.58
N ARG A 470 2.42 19.77 16.75
CA ARG A 470 3.25 19.82 15.54
C ARG A 470 2.40 19.56 14.30
N PRO A 471 2.66 20.26 13.16
CA PRO A 471 2.02 19.95 11.90
C PRO A 471 2.57 18.63 11.34
N PHE A 472 1.68 17.73 10.97
CA PHE A 472 2.01 16.49 10.28
C PHE A 472 1.42 16.56 8.87
N TYR A 473 2.25 16.52 7.87
CA TYR A 473 1.87 16.71 6.48
C TYR A 473 1.45 15.38 5.82
N VAL A 474 0.59 15.44 4.82
CA VAL A 474 0.17 14.25 4.05
C VAL A 474 1.28 13.71 3.15
N THR A 475 2.29 14.51 2.82
CA THR A 475 3.56 14.06 2.24
C THR A 475 4.70 14.40 3.19
N ASN A 476 5.84 13.72 3.07
CA ASN A 476 6.96 13.92 3.99
C ASN A 476 7.34 15.40 4.12
N ASN A 477 7.05 16.00 5.27
CA ASN A 477 7.26 17.42 5.58
C ASN A 477 6.62 18.40 4.57
N GLY A 478 5.57 18.00 3.86
CA GLY A 478 4.92 18.82 2.82
C GLY A 478 5.79 19.06 1.59
N LYS A 479 6.83 18.26 1.36
CA LYS A 479 7.83 18.44 0.31
C LYS A 479 7.57 17.64 -0.96
N GLY A 480 6.53 16.80 -0.99
CA GLY A 480 6.16 16.07 -2.19
C GLY A 480 5.78 17.02 -3.32
N VAL A 481 6.36 16.83 -4.49
CA VAL A 481 6.08 17.61 -5.70
C VAL A 481 5.33 16.72 -6.69
N PRO A 482 4.09 17.07 -7.06
CA PRO A 482 3.35 16.28 -8.04
C PRO A 482 4.09 16.16 -9.36
N ILE A 483 4.11 14.98 -9.94
CA ILE A 483 4.72 14.69 -11.25
C ILE A 483 3.66 14.97 -12.32
N ASP A 484 3.56 16.21 -12.74
CA ASP A 484 2.54 16.64 -13.72
C ASP A 484 2.67 15.90 -15.06
N ALA A 485 3.85 15.42 -15.39
CA ALA A 485 4.09 14.60 -16.59
C ALA A 485 3.33 13.27 -16.60
N LEU A 486 2.88 12.78 -15.45
CA LEU A 486 2.01 11.58 -15.34
C LEU A 486 0.53 11.89 -15.56
N LEU A 487 0.12 13.15 -15.43
CA LEU A 487 -1.27 13.58 -15.49
C LEU A 487 -1.65 14.05 -16.90
N ALA A 488 -2.92 13.83 -17.28
CA ALA A 488 -3.48 14.22 -18.59
C ALA A 488 -3.93 15.69 -18.62
#